data_04b4ed6413c10affb8b9d38766a55d8c
#
_entry.id   04b4ed6413c10affb8b9d38766a55d8c
#
_cell.length_a   1.000
_cell.length_b   1.000
_cell.length_c   1.000
_cell.angle_alpha   90.00
_cell.angle_beta   90.00
_cell.angle_gamma   90.00
#
_symmetry.space_group_name_H-M   'P 1'
#
loop_
_entity.id
_entity.type
_entity.pdbx_description
1 polymer ?
#
loop_
_entity_poly.entity_id
_entity_poly.type
_entity_poly.pdbx_seq_one_letter_code
_entity_poly.pdbx_strand_id
1 'polypeptide(L)'
;MSKMKLITAAIVSASALASQAALAYEAGDVFVRGGVAQTDTGSENGNVGTAGLDVDNARGFTYGAGYLFSDKVGVELNSSEKFEHDLSAAGASAGSVDRLPVNLLVNYYPLGGLDSKVQPYVGVGLNYTSFSSEPTGLSIDESYGAIGQAGVDLAVTDNFMLNGYVSYADVSADINAGGATIGEVDMEPVTIGGGI
;
A
#
# COMPACT_ATOMS: atom_id res chain seq x y z
N MET A 1 -11.34 17.84 -12.59
CA MET A 1 -12.04 16.77 -13.35
C MET A 1 -11.11 15.86 -14.16
N SER A 2 -9.82 15.72 -13.81
CA SER A 2 -8.84 14.93 -14.60
C SER A 2 -8.31 13.67 -13.89
N LYS A 3 -8.37 13.60 -12.57
CA LYS A 3 -7.74 12.51 -11.79
C LYS A 3 -8.51 11.17 -11.84
N MET A 4 -9.80 11.19 -12.09
CA MET A 4 -10.64 9.98 -12.13
C MET A 4 -10.54 9.19 -13.47
N LYS A 5 -10.00 9.80 -14.52
CA LYS A 5 -9.88 9.14 -15.85
C LYS A 5 -8.66 8.23 -15.99
N LEU A 6 -7.65 8.38 -15.13
CA LEU A 6 -6.45 7.51 -15.15
C LEU A 6 -6.70 6.17 -14.46
N ILE A 7 -7.58 6.13 -13.46
CA ILE A 7 -7.92 4.89 -12.72
C ILE A 7 -8.69 3.92 -13.61
N THR A 8 -9.54 4.43 -14.51
CA THR A 8 -10.34 3.60 -15.41
C THR A 8 -9.52 2.93 -16.53
N ALA A 9 -8.38 3.50 -16.90
CA ALA A 9 -7.55 2.97 -17.99
C ALA A 9 -6.70 1.76 -17.59
N ALA A 10 -6.36 1.62 -16.30
CA ALA A 10 -5.53 0.50 -15.82
C ALA A 10 -6.32 -0.82 -15.66
N ILE A 11 -7.64 -0.75 -15.46
CA ILE A 11 -8.49 -1.93 -15.22
C ILE A 11 -9.00 -2.56 -16.53
N VAL A 12 -9.09 -1.80 -17.62
CA VAL A 12 -9.73 -2.25 -18.87
C VAL A 12 -8.79 -3.02 -19.81
N SER A 13 -7.47 -2.94 -19.65
CA SER A 13 -6.53 -3.62 -20.56
C SER A 13 -6.26 -5.11 -20.25
N ALA A 14 -6.81 -5.66 -19.17
CA ALA A 14 -6.56 -7.04 -18.74
C ALA A 14 -7.45 -8.11 -19.41
N SER A 15 -8.42 -7.73 -20.26
CA SER A 15 -9.45 -8.67 -20.76
C SER A 15 -9.15 -9.36 -22.10
N ALA A 16 -7.96 -9.20 -22.69
CA ALA A 16 -7.72 -9.62 -24.08
C ALA A 16 -6.77 -10.82 -24.28
N LEU A 17 -6.27 -11.48 -23.23
CA LEU A 17 -5.28 -12.57 -23.36
C LEU A 17 -5.81 -13.93 -22.85
N ALA A 18 -6.95 -14.36 -23.34
CA ALA A 18 -7.49 -15.68 -23.00
C ALA A 18 -7.12 -16.71 -24.07
N SER A 19 -6.07 -17.49 -23.87
CA SER A 19 -5.98 -18.91 -24.26
C SER A 19 -4.60 -19.49 -23.97
N GLN A 20 -4.48 -20.21 -22.89
CA GLN A 20 -3.68 -21.41 -22.60
C GLN A 20 -3.65 -21.62 -21.09
N ALA A 21 -3.60 -22.85 -20.64
CA ALA A 21 -3.61 -23.21 -19.23
C ALA A 21 -2.55 -22.39 -18.47
N ALA A 22 -3.00 -21.54 -17.58
CA ALA A 22 -2.15 -20.85 -16.63
C ALA A 22 -2.47 -21.44 -15.26
N LEU A 23 -1.47 -21.85 -14.55
CA LEU A 23 -1.64 -22.43 -13.22
C LEU A 23 -2.30 -21.42 -12.29
N ALA A 24 -3.32 -21.88 -11.62
CA ALA A 24 -3.93 -21.17 -10.51
C ALA A 24 -2.99 -21.25 -9.30
N TYR A 25 -3.17 -20.36 -8.35
CA TYR A 25 -2.57 -20.51 -7.03
C TYR A 25 -2.98 -21.84 -6.40
N GLU A 26 -2.00 -22.58 -5.87
CA GLU A 26 -2.19 -23.84 -5.18
C GLU A 26 -1.68 -23.77 -3.73
N ALA A 27 -2.22 -24.63 -2.88
CA ALA A 27 -1.76 -24.78 -1.49
C ALA A 27 -0.27 -25.17 -1.47
N GLY A 28 0.53 -24.39 -0.74
CA GLY A 28 1.97 -24.59 -0.64
C GLY A 28 2.81 -23.65 -1.51
N ASP A 29 2.17 -22.89 -2.40
CA ASP A 29 2.88 -21.93 -3.22
C ASP A 29 3.50 -20.80 -2.41
N VAL A 30 4.72 -20.41 -2.81
CA VAL A 30 5.43 -19.23 -2.34
C VAL A 30 5.53 -18.26 -3.52
N PHE A 31 5.17 -17.01 -3.30
CA PHE A 31 5.33 -15.98 -4.29
C PHE A 31 6.15 -14.79 -3.78
N VAL A 32 6.78 -14.08 -4.69
CA VAL A 32 7.42 -12.79 -4.43
C VAL A 32 6.84 -11.76 -5.37
N ARG A 33 6.73 -10.52 -4.90
CA ARG A 33 6.23 -9.39 -5.69
C ARG A 33 7.25 -8.26 -5.69
N GLY A 34 7.34 -7.59 -6.83
CA GLY A 34 8.11 -6.36 -6.97
C GLY A 34 7.39 -5.41 -7.91
N GLY A 35 7.33 -4.13 -7.57
CA GLY A 35 6.59 -3.18 -8.36
C GLY A 35 6.81 -1.73 -7.98
N VAL A 36 5.88 -0.90 -8.41
CA VAL A 36 5.82 0.53 -8.09
C VAL A 36 4.43 0.88 -7.60
N ALA A 37 4.36 1.81 -6.66
CA ALA A 37 3.09 2.32 -6.15
C ALA A 37 3.11 3.83 -5.99
N GLN A 38 1.93 4.40 -6.01
CA GLN A 38 1.65 5.77 -5.61
C GLN A 38 0.69 5.73 -4.43
N THR A 39 1.05 6.48 -3.39
CA THR A 39 0.22 6.68 -2.20
C THR A 39 -0.36 8.08 -2.24
N ASP A 40 -1.67 8.18 -2.06
CA ASP A 40 -2.42 9.42 -1.86
C ASP A 40 -2.87 9.44 -0.39
N THR A 41 -2.41 10.44 0.34
CA THR A 41 -2.68 10.60 1.77
C THR A 41 -3.92 11.46 2.05
N GLY A 42 -4.56 11.99 1.00
CA GLY A 42 -5.67 12.91 1.16
C GLY A 42 -5.24 14.32 1.57
N SER A 43 -6.11 15.02 2.27
CA SER A 43 -5.87 16.34 2.86
C SER A 43 -6.35 16.35 4.32
N GLU A 44 -5.85 17.30 5.12
CA GLU A 44 -6.15 17.39 6.55
C GLU A 44 -5.63 16.18 7.35
N ASN A 45 -4.32 15.90 7.20
CA ASN A 45 -3.65 14.74 7.78
C ASN A 45 -3.23 14.92 9.25
N GLY A 46 -4.02 15.64 10.05
CA GLY A 46 -3.74 15.87 11.45
C GLY A 46 -3.45 17.33 11.80
N ASN A 47 -2.69 17.56 12.86
CA ASN A 47 -2.37 18.89 13.33
C ASN A 47 -1.01 18.98 14.04
N VAL A 48 -0.44 20.20 14.07
CA VAL A 48 0.69 20.56 14.92
C VAL A 48 0.26 21.79 15.71
N GLY A 49 0.02 21.64 17.02
CA GLY A 49 -0.60 22.67 17.84
C GLY A 49 -2.01 22.99 17.34
N THR A 50 -2.22 24.21 16.85
CA THR A 50 -3.51 24.65 16.27
C THR A 50 -3.50 24.74 14.75
N ALA A 51 -2.39 24.40 14.10
CA ALA A 51 -2.25 24.44 12.65
C ALA A 51 -2.59 23.06 12.03
N GLY A 52 -3.43 23.06 11.01
CA GLY A 52 -3.69 21.84 10.21
C GLY A 52 -2.42 21.38 9.50
N LEU A 53 -2.22 20.06 9.46
CA LEU A 53 -1.12 19.39 8.79
C LEU A 53 -1.61 18.75 7.48
N ASP A 54 -0.88 19.01 6.41
CA ASP A 54 -1.06 18.33 5.11
C ASP A 54 0.21 17.55 4.76
N VAL A 55 0.01 16.33 4.24
CA VAL A 55 1.06 15.40 3.83
C VAL A 55 0.90 15.11 2.33
N ASP A 56 1.90 15.43 1.53
CA ASP A 56 1.83 15.26 0.07
C ASP A 56 1.91 13.79 -0.36
N ASN A 57 1.41 13.51 -1.56
CA ASN A 57 1.45 12.20 -2.18
C ASN A 57 2.88 11.77 -2.51
N ALA A 58 3.16 10.48 -2.39
CA ALA A 58 4.47 9.93 -2.71
C ALA A 58 4.40 8.74 -3.65
N ARG A 59 5.54 8.43 -4.28
CA ARG A 59 5.72 7.26 -5.16
C ARG A 59 6.99 6.53 -4.77
N GLY A 60 6.97 5.19 -4.93
CA GLY A 60 8.13 4.39 -4.63
C GLY A 60 8.02 2.96 -5.12
N PHE A 61 9.13 2.24 -5.00
CA PHE A 61 9.17 0.80 -5.26
C PHE A 61 8.54 0.04 -4.10
N THR A 62 7.85 -1.05 -4.45
CA THR A 62 7.23 -1.97 -3.50
C THR A 62 7.78 -3.37 -3.70
N TYR A 63 7.81 -4.14 -2.62
CA TYR A 63 8.26 -5.53 -2.62
C TYR A 63 7.50 -6.31 -1.56
N GLY A 64 7.35 -7.60 -1.80
CA GLY A 64 6.66 -8.48 -0.87
C GLY A 64 6.91 -9.95 -1.16
N ALA A 65 6.51 -10.77 -0.22
CA ALA A 65 6.51 -12.21 -0.34
C ALA A 65 5.29 -12.79 0.37
N GLY A 66 4.78 -13.90 -0.14
CA GLY A 66 3.63 -14.57 0.44
C GLY A 66 3.68 -16.08 0.30
N TYR A 67 2.78 -16.71 1.04
CA TYR A 67 2.62 -18.17 1.09
C TYR A 67 1.13 -18.51 1.10
N LEU A 68 0.72 -19.48 0.29
CA LEU A 68 -0.64 -19.98 0.26
C LEU A 68 -0.80 -21.21 1.16
N PHE A 69 -1.63 -21.08 2.19
CA PHE A 69 -2.00 -22.21 3.07
C PHE A 69 -3.01 -23.16 2.40
N SER A 70 -3.79 -22.62 1.48
CA SER A 70 -4.73 -23.37 0.65
C SER A 70 -4.80 -22.67 -0.71
N ASP A 71 -5.43 -23.30 -1.68
CA ASP A 71 -5.62 -22.73 -3.01
C ASP A 71 -6.24 -21.31 -2.99
N LYS A 72 -6.97 -21.00 -1.92
CA LYS A 72 -7.75 -19.76 -1.81
C LYS A 72 -7.31 -18.79 -0.72
N VAL A 73 -6.41 -19.20 0.18
CA VAL A 73 -6.01 -18.37 1.32
C VAL A 73 -4.51 -18.34 1.46
N GLY A 74 -3.95 -17.16 1.49
CA GLY A 74 -2.53 -16.95 1.71
C GLY A 74 -2.25 -15.83 2.70
N VAL A 75 -1.01 -15.77 3.16
CA VAL A 75 -0.45 -14.66 3.92
C VAL A 75 0.56 -13.93 3.05
N GLU A 76 0.61 -12.62 3.18
CA GLU A 76 1.55 -11.76 2.46
C GLU A 76 2.18 -10.78 3.42
N LEU A 77 3.50 -10.66 3.37
CA LEU A 77 4.26 -9.59 3.99
C LEU A 77 4.76 -8.69 2.86
N ASN A 78 4.36 -7.43 2.88
CA ASN A 78 4.84 -6.46 1.90
C ASN A 78 5.33 -5.18 2.56
N SER A 79 6.17 -4.45 1.83
CA SER A 79 6.74 -3.18 2.22
C SER A 79 7.07 -2.37 0.97
N SER A 80 7.60 -1.19 1.16
CA SER A 80 8.09 -0.33 0.08
C SER A 80 9.48 0.20 0.42
N GLU A 81 10.11 0.87 -0.51
CA GLU A 81 11.14 1.84 -0.14
C GLU A 81 10.50 2.96 0.69
N LYS A 82 11.32 3.78 1.30
CA LYS A 82 10.82 4.93 2.07
C LYS A 82 10.09 5.89 1.14
N PHE A 83 8.85 6.19 1.48
CA PHE A 83 8.10 7.26 0.84
C PHE A 83 8.49 8.58 1.50
N GLU A 84 9.09 9.48 0.72
CA GLU A 84 9.33 10.86 1.15
C GLU A 84 8.06 11.69 0.94
N HIS A 85 7.57 12.30 2.00
CA HIS A 85 6.40 13.15 1.99
C HIS A 85 6.80 14.57 2.41
N ASP A 86 6.44 15.55 1.62
CA ASP A 86 6.54 16.94 2.02
C ASP A 86 5.41 17.28 3.00
N LEU A 87 5.78 17.95 4.08
CA LEU A 87 4.87 18.39 5.14
C LEU A 87 4.55 19.86 4.97
N SER A 88 3.27 20.21 5.07
CA SER A 88 2.79 21.58 5.11
C SER A 88 1.96 21.83 6.37
N ALA A 89 2.26 22.88 7.10
CA ALA A 89 1.49 23.33 8.25
C ALA A 89 0.90 24.70 7.96
N ALA A 90 -0.40 24.86 8.07
CA ALA A 90 -1.13 26.09 7.72
C ALA A 90 -0.76 26.67 6.34
N GLY A 91 -0.48 25.81 5.36
CA GLY A 91 -0.11 26.17 3.98
C GLY A 91 1.35 26.63 3.82
N ALA A 92 2.19 26.52 4.83
CA ALA A 92 3.62 26.78 4.75
C ALA A 92 4.42 25.47 4.88
N SER A 93 5.53 25.34 4.12
CA SER A 93 6.39 24.14 4.20
C SER A 93 6.92 23.97 5.64
N ALA A 94 6.71 22.77 6.21
CA ALA A 94 7.18 22.37 7.53
C ALA A 94 8.35 21.37 7.47
N GLY A 95 8.82 21.01 6.27
CA GLY A 95 9.89 20.05 6.04
C GLY A 95 9.39 18.80 5.31
N SER A 96 10.14 17.72 5.37
CA SER A 96 9.75 16.41 4.83
C SER A 96 9.92 15.31 5.87
N VAL A 97 9.24 14.20 5.67
CA VAL A 97 9.35 12.99 6.49
C VAL A 97 9.39 11.76 5.57
N ASP A 98 10.24 10.82 5.92
CA ASP A 98 10.28 9.51 5.29
C ASP A 98 9.34 8.55 6.03
N ARG A 99 8.47 7.90 5.30
CA ARG A 99 7.55 6.88 5.79
C ARG A 99 7.90 5.52 5.23
N LEU A 100 8.07 4.53 6.10
CA LEU A 100 8.30 3.13 5.73
C LEU A 100 7.13 2.27 6.22
N PRO A 101 6.20 1.87 5.35
CA PRO A 101 5.12 0.95 5.71
C PRO A 101 5.58 -0.51 5.63
N VAL A 102 5.14 -1.33 6.57
CA VAL A 102 5.26 -2.79 6.54
C VAL A 102 3.87 -3.37 6.79
N ASN A 103 3.39 -4.20 5.89
CA ASN A 103 2.04 -4.74 5.93
C ASN A 103 2.08 -6.26 6.03
N LEU A 104 1.30 -6.80 6.94
CA LEU A 104 1.03 -8.24 7.06
C LEU A 104 -0.45 -8.48 6.75
N LEU A 105 -0.73 -9.20 5.67
CA LEU A 105 -2.08 -9.39 5.13
C LEU A 105 -2.42 -10.87 5.05
N VAL A 106 -3.69 -11.16 5.24
CA VAL A 106 -4.31 -12.43 4.84
C VAL A 106 -5.14 -12.13 3.59
N ASN A 107 -4.81 -12.80 2.49
CA ASN A 107 -5.44 -12.64 1.19
C ASN A 107 -6.36 -13.82 0.89
N TYR A 108 -7.53 -13.52 0.32
CA TYR A 108 -8.47 -14.50 -0.20
C TYR A 108 -8.55 -14.40 -1.72
N TYR A 109 -8.33 -15.51 -2.38
CA TYR A 109 -8.31 -15.70 -3.84
C TYR A 109 -9.55 -16.53 -4.24
N PRO A 110 -10.67 -15.94 -4.63
CA PRO A 110 -11.91 -16.69 -4.93
C PRO A 110 -11.76 -17.70 -6.07
N LEU A 111 -10.86 -17.46 -7.01
CA LEU A 111 -10.58 -18.34 -8.16
C LEU A 111 -9.37 -19.26 -7.94
N GLY A 112 -8.73 -19.24 -6.79
CA GLY A 112 -7.62 -20.13 -6.45
C GLY A 112 -8.05 -21.60 -6.56
N GLY A 113 -7.16 -22.45 -7.07
CA GLY A 113 -7.44 -23.84 -7.40
C GLY A 113 -8.26 -24.06 -8.68
N LEU A 114 -8.64 -22.99 -9.37
CA LEU A 114 -9.31 -23.06 -10.67
C LEU A 114 -8.33 -22.70 -11.80
N ASP A 115 -8.44 -23.35 -12.93
CA ASP A 115 -7.66 -23.02 -14.13
C ASP A 115 -8.10 -21.67 -14.71
N SER A 116 -7.55 -20.60 -14.14
CA SER A 116 -7.85 -19.21 -14.50
C SER A 116 -6.60 -18.36 -14.53
N LYS A 117 -6.37 -17.67 -15.64
CA LYS A 117 -5.27 -16.71 -15.78
C LYS A 117 -5.46 -15.45 -14.95
N VAL A 118 -6.68 -15.17 -14.56
CA VAL A 118 -7.03 -13.97 -13.79
C VAL A 118 -7.38 -14.41 -12.37
N GLN A 119 -6.59 -13.97 -11.41
CA GLN A 119 -6.74 -14.29 -9.99
C GLN A 119 -7.04 -12.99 -9.21
N PRO A 120 -8.31 -12.60 -9.10
CA PRO A 120 -8.69 -11.49 -8.22
C PRO A 120 -8.47 -11.90 -6.77
N TYR A 121 -8.15 -10.94 -5.91
CA TYR A 121 -8.02 -11.17 -4.48
C TYR A 121 -8.48 -9.97 -3.66
N VAL A 122 -8.84 -10.26 -2.42
CA VAL A 122 -9.05 -9.28 -1.37
C VAL A 122 -8.27 -9.70 -0.14
N GLY A 123 -7.74 -8.72 0.57
CA GLY A 123 -6.93 -8.95 1.76
C GLY A 123 -7.26 -7.98 2.88
N VAL A 124 -7.05 -8.44 4.10
CA VAL A 124 -7.10 -7.61 5.30
C VAL A 124 -5.92 -7.94 6.20
N GLY A 125 -5.47 -6.98 6.97
CA GLY A 125 -4.29 -7.21 7.80
C GLY A 125 -3.93 -6.05 8.69
N LEU A 126 -2.65 -6.04 9.09
CA LEU A 126 -2.05 -5.03 9.94
C LEU A 126 -1.01 -4.23 9.16
N ASN A 127 -1.06 -2.94 9.33
CA ASN A 127 -0.05 -2.00 8.89
C ASN A 127 0.81 -1.60 10.09
N TYR A 128 2.12 -1.64 9.92
CA TYR A 128 3.10 -0.97 10.77
C TYR A 128 3.76 0.12 9.95
N THR A 129 3.78 1.32 10.45
CA THR A 129 4.43 2.46 9.77
C THR A 129 5.46 3.08 10.71
N SER A 130 6.70 3.17 10.25
CA SER A 130 7.75 3.92 10.92
C SER A 130 8.05 5.20 10.16
N PHE A 131 8.35 6.26 10.91
CA PHE A 131 8.74 7.56 10.39
C PHE A 131 10.22 7.81 10.66
N SER A 132 10.86 8.59 9.80
CA SER A 132 12.27 8.99 9.95
C SER A 132 12.53 10.28 9.17
N SER A 133 13.72 10.87 9.38
CA SER A 133 14.11 12.14 8.72
C SER A 133 13.21 13.32 9.09
N GLU A 134 12.62 13.29 10.29
CA GLU A 134 11.74 14.36 10.77
C GLU A 134 12.52 15.69 10.87
N PRO A 135 11.82 16.84 10.77
CA PRO A 135 12.41 18.15 11.00
C PRO A 135 13.09 18.26 12.36
N THR A 136 14.17 19.03 12.44
CA THR A 136 14.99 19.16 13.66
C THR A 136 14.17 19.55 14.90
N GLY A 137 14.21 18.72 15.94
CA GLY A 137 13.51 18.93 17.20
C GLY A 137 12.10 18.35 17.26
N LEU A 138 11.66 17.67 16.19
CA LEU A 138 10.41 16.91 16.15
C LEU A 138 10.71 15.41 16.09
N SER A 139 9.80 14.61 16.60
CA SER A 139 9.76 13.16 16.38
C SER A 139 8.32 12.73 16.19
N ILE A 140 8.12 11.75 15.30
CA ILE A 140 6.81 11.14 15.03
C ILE A 140 6.88 9.70 15.50
N ASP A 141 5.92 9.30 16.33
CA ASP A 141 5.87 7.95 16.85
C ASP A 141 5.49 6.94 15.76
N GLU A 142 5.82 5.67 15.98
CA GLU A 142 5.45 4.58 15.08
C GLU A 142 3.94 4.35 15.15
N SER A 143 3.36 3.97 14.00
CA SER A 143 1.92 3.72 13.87
C SER A 143 1.63 2.24 13.64
N TYR A 144 0.55 1.77 14.25
CA TYR A 144 -0.04 0.45 14.04
C TYR A 144 -1.50 0.64 13.66
N GLY A 145 -1.90 0.16 12.51
CA GLY A 145 -3.27 0.31 12.02
C GLY A 145 -3.78 -0.90 11.25
N ALA A 146 -5.02 -0.83 10.85
CA ALA A 146 -5.61 -1.82 9.96
C ALA A 146 -5.29 -1.49 8.50
N ILE A 147 -5.19 -2.53 7.67
CA ILE A 147 -5.08 -2.38 6.22
C ILE A 147 -6.04 -3.32 5.52
N GLY A 148 -6.69 -2.82 4.48
CA GLY A 148 -7.43 -3.59 3.50
C GLY A 148 -6.84 -3.43 2.11
N GLN A 149 -6.85 -4.48 1.30
CA GLN A 149 -6.45 -4.39 -0.10
C GLN A 149 -7.36 -5.20 -1.00
N ALA A 150 -7.42 -4.80 -2.27
CA ALA A 150 -8.02 -5.57 -3.35
C ALA A 150 -7.11 -5.48 -4.56
N GLY A 151 -7.00 -6.59 -5.30
CA GLY A 151 -6.14 -6.61 -6.46
C GLY A 151 -6.46 -7.75 -7.41
N VAL A 152 -5.65 -7.82 -8.45
CA VAL A 152 -5.73 -8.87 -9.45
C VAL A 152 -4.31 -9.28 -9.87
N ASP A 153 -4.08 -10.59 -9.92
CA ASP A 153 -2.91 -11.18 -10.53
C ASP A 153 -3.32 -11.76 -11.90
N LEU A 154 -2.55 -11.44 -12.92
CA LEU A 154 -2.72 -11.94 -14.26
C LEU A 154 -1.54 -12.85 -14.62
N ALA A 155 -1.78 -14.14 -14.73
CA ALA A 155 -0.78 -15.12 -15.13
C ALA A 155 -0.35 -14.91 -16.59
N VAL A 156 0.92 -14.62 -16.80
CA VAL A 156 1.54 -14.48 -18.12
C VAL A 156 2.22 -15.78 -18.53
N THR A 157 2.88 -16.43 -17.55
CA THR A 157 3.44 -17.79 -17.68
C THR A 157 3.16 -18.54 -16.38
N ASP A 158 3.60 -19.78 -16.30
CA ASP A 158 3.40 -20.64 -15.11
C ASP A 158 4.03 -20.05 -13.82
N ASN A 159 5.06 -19.23 -13.94
CA ASN A 159 5.79 -18.67 -12.81
C ASN A 159 5.86 -17.14 -12.82
N PHE A 160 5.17 -16.47 -13.72
CA PHE A 160 5.22 -15.03 -13.86
C PHE A 160 3.83 -14.44 -14.00
N MET A 161 3.50 -13.54 -13.10
CA MET A 161 2.23 -12.84 -13.05
C MET A 161 2.44 -11.33 -13.07
N LEU A 162 1.51 -10.63 -13.71
CA LEU A 162 1.36 -9.18 -13.55
C LEU A 162 0.37 -8.94 -12.40
N ASN A 163 0.73 -8.06 -11.50
CA ASN A 163 -0.11 -7.67 -10.36
C ASN A 163 -0.56 -6.23 -10.49
N GLY A 164 -1.80 -5.97 -10.09
CA GLY A 164 -2.33 -4.63 -9.87
C GLY A 164 -3.19 -4.61 -8.61
N TYR A 165 -3.05 -3.57 -7.77
CA TYR A 165 -3.78 -3.50 -6.51
C TYR A 165 -4.12 -2.08 -6.10
N VAL A 166 -5.10 -1.98 -5.22
CA VAL A 166 -5.40 -0.81 -4.41
C VAL A 166 -5.45 -1.24 -2.94
N SER A 167 -4.87 -0.45 -2.06
CA SER A 167 -4.97 -0.65 -0.61
C SER A 167 -5.34 0.63 0.11
N TYR A 168 -5.96 0.46 1.26
CA TYR A 168 -6.33 1.51 2.20
C TYR A 168 -5.81 1.10 3.57
N ALA A 169 -5.11 2.00 4.25
CA ALA A 169 -4.61 1.78 5.60
C ALA A 169 -5.06 2.92 6.51
N ASP A 170 -5.13 2.62 7.79
CA ASP A 170 -5.33 3.58 8.87
C ASP A 170 -3.96 3.80 9.53
N VAL A 171 -3.49 5.05 9.59
CA VAL A 171 -2.17 5.42 10.10
C VAL A 171 -2.32 6.63 11.00
N SER A 172 -2.18 6.43 12.31
CA SER A 172 -2.22 7.49 13.30
C SER A 172 -0.96 7.48 14.16
N ALA A 173 -0.34 8.64 14.37
CA ALA A 173 0.89 8.77 15.16
C ALA A 173 0.97 10.13 15.87
N ASP A 174 1.54 10.14 17.06
CA ASP A 174 1.80 11.36 17.83
C ASP A 174 3.06 12.10 17.34
N ILE A 175 2.99 13.42 17.28
CA ILE A 175 4.13 14.30 17.00
C ILE A 175 4.64 14.86 18.33
N ASN A 176 5.91 14.62 18.62
CA ASN A 176 6.56 15.01 19.85
C ASN A 176 7.64 16.09 19.62
N ALA A 177 7.77 17.01 20.56
CA ALA A 177 8.86 17.98 20.62
C ALA A 177 9.33 18.14 22.08
N GLY A 178 10.64 17.96 22.32
CA GLY A 178 11.21 18.08 23.66
C GLY A 178 10.60 17.13 24.69
N GLY A 179 10.05 16.00 24.28
CA GLY A 179 9.40 15.00 25.13
C GLY A 179 7.94 15.30 25.48
N ALA A 180 7.31 16.25 24.81
CA ALA A 180 5.89 16.55 24.95
C ALA A 180 5.18 16.36 23.60
N THR A 181 4.01 15.74 23.59
CA THR A 181 3.15 15.64 22.39
C THR A 181 2.60 17.03 22.06
N ILE A 182 2.87 17.47 20.84
CA ILE A 182 2.47 18.78 20.32
C ILE A 182 1.48 18.72 19.17
N GLY A 183 1.25 17.52 18.64
CA GLY A 183 0.36 17.31 17.50
C GLY A 183 0.18 15.83 17.21
N GLU A 184 -0.53 15.56 16.14
CA GLU A 184 -0.90 14.21 15.70
C GLU A 184 -0.90 14.17 14.17
N VAL A 185 -0.40 13.06 13.63
CA VAL A 185 -0.58 12.67 12.22
C VAL A 185 -1.71 11.66 12.17
N ASP A 186 -2.71 11.94 11.35
CA ASP A 186 -3.84 11.05 11.11
C ASP A 186 -4.05 10.94 9.59
N MET A 187 -3.72 9.80 9.03
CA MET A 187 -3.72 9.57 7.59
C MET A 187 -4.49 8.31 7.23
N GLU A 188 -5.25 8.42 6.18
CA GLU A 188 -5.95 7.28 5.57
C GLU A 188 -5.38 7.03 4.15
N PRO A 189 -4.12 6.61 4.02
CA PRO A 189 -3.47 6.51 2.72
C PRO A 189 -4.15 5.48 1.82
N VAL A 190 -4.51 5.93 0.63
CA VAL A 190 -4.91 5.07 -0.48
C VAL A 190 -3.71 4.84 -1.37
N THR A 191 -3.27 3.60 -1.48
CA THR A 191 -2.13 3.22 -2.33
C THR A 191 -2.62 2.47 -3.54
N ILE A 192 -2.17 2.88 -4.72
CA ILE A 192 -2.41 2.17 -5.99
C ILE A 192 -1.06 1.74 -6.52
N GLY A 193 -0.92 0.45 -6.80
CA GLY A 193 0.33 -0.11 -7.25
C GLY A 193 0.15 -1.19 -8.32
N GLY A 194 1.28 -1.53 -8.93
CA GLY A 194 1.36 -2.62 -9.88
C GLY A 194 2.79 -3.09 -10.08
N GLY A 195 2.93 -4.35 -10.49
CA GLY A 195 4.22 -4.99 -10.63
C GLY A 195 4.14 -6.42 -11.16
N ILE A 196 5.07 -7.21 -10.72
CA ILE A 196 5.25 -8.62 -11.07
C ILE A 196 5.40 -9.46 -9.83
#